data_d851e73b788e9b65e326364d4e3517f7
#
_entry.id   d851e73b788e9b65e326364d4e3517f7
#
_cell.length_a   1.000
_cell.length_b   1.000
_cell.length_c   1.000
_cell.angle_alpha   90.00
_cell.angle_beta   90.00
_cell.angle_gamma   90.00
#
_symmetry.space_group_name_H-M   'P 1'
#
loop_
_entity.id
_entity.type
_entity.pdbx_description
1 polymer ?
#
loop_
_entity_poly.entity_id
_entity_poly.type
_entity_poly.pdbx_seq_one_letter_code
_entity_poly.pdbx_strand_id
1 'polypeptide(L)' 'MSLTTHLEELRKKHERLSKQVEDAERRPSIDGLEIAGLKKQKLLLKEQIARLTHHA' A
#
# COMPACT_ATOMS: atom_id res chain seq x y z
N MET A 1 -8.78 -17.91 8.88
CA MET A 1 -7.61 -17.49 8.08
C MET A 1 -6.37 -17.48 8.92
N SER A 2 -5.26 -17.97 8.36
CA SER A 2 -3.99 -17.94 9.06
C SER A 2 -3.37 -16.53 8.97
N LEU A 3 -2.48 -16.22 9.89
CA LEU A 3 -1.73 -14.97 9.87
C LEU A 3 -0.93 -14.82 8.57
N THR A 4 -0.35 -15.91 8.09
CA THR A 4 0.41 -15.93 6.84
C THR A 4 -0.44 -15.52 5.65
N THR A 5 -1.66 -16.05 5.55
CA THR A 5 -2.59 -15.68 4.47
C THR A 5 -2.95 -14.20 4.54
N HIS A 6 -3.20 -13.70 5.75
CA HIS A 6 -3.51 -12.28 5.95
C HIS A 6 -2.35 -11.38 5.52
N LEU A 7 -1.12 -11.74 5.90
CA LEU A 7 0.08 -11.01 5.50
C LEU A 7 0.26 -11.00 3.98
N GLU A 8 0.02 -12.13 3.33
CA GLU A 8 0.11 -12.21 1.87
C GLU A 8 -0.89 -11.28 1.19
N GLU A 9 -2.12 -11.24 1.70
CA GLU A 9 -3.14 -10.34 1.18
C GLU A 9 -2.75 -8.88 1.33
N LEU A 10 -2.21 -8.50 2.49
CA LEU A 10 -1.75 -7.14 2.73
C LEU A 10 -0.59 -6.76 1.82
N ARG A 11 0.35 -7.67 1.61
CA ARG A 11 1.47 -7.45 0.70
C ARG A 11 1.00 -7.26 -0.74
N LYS A 12 0.02 -8.05 -1.17
CA LYS A 12 -0.56 -7.88 -2.52
C LYS A 12 -1.23 -6.54 -2.68
N LYS A 13 -1.98 -6.10 -1.67
CA LYS A 13 -2.60 -4.77 -1.67
C LYS A 13 -1.55 -3.67 -1.72
N HIS A 14 -0.49 -3.80 -0.94
CA HIS A 14 0.62 -2.84 -0.94
C HIS A 14 1.27 -2.75 -2.31
N GLU A 15 1.50 -3.88 -2.96
CA GLU A 15 2.08 -3.94 -4.29
C GLU A 15 1.18 -3.25 -5.32
N ARG A 16 -0.13 -3.50 -5.26
CA ARG A 16 -1.10 -2.84 -6.15
C ARG A 16 -1.09 -1.33 -5.96
N LEU A 17 -1.11 -0.87 -4.71
CA LEU A 17 -1.05 0.55 -4.42
C LEU A 17 0.26 1.17 -4.88
N SER A 18 1.36 0.45 -4.73
CA SER A 18 2.66 0.91 -5.21
C SER A 18 2.65 1.17 -6.71
N LYS A 19 2.07 0.25 -7.47
CA LYS A 19 1.92 0.41 -8.92
C LYS A 19 1.00 1.57 -9.27
N GLN A 20 -0.10 1.73 -8.53
CA GLN A 20 -1.02 2.86 -8.75
C GLN A 20 -0.33 4.19 -8.49
N VAL A 21 0.50 4.28 -7.46
CA VAL A 21 1.27 5.48 -7.16
C VAL A 21 2.24 5.78 -8.30
N GLU A 22 2.97 4.79 -8.77
CA GLU A 22 3.90 4.97 -9.90
C GLU A 22 3.19 5.46 -11.14
N ASP A 23 2.04 4.85 -11.48
CA ASP A 23 1.26 5.26 -12.64
C ASP A 23 0.74 6.69 -12.46
N ALA A 24 0.26 7.02 -11.28
CA ALA A 24 -0.25 8.37 -10.98
C ALA A 24 0.86 9.41 -11.12
N GLU A 25 2.06 9.12 -10.65
CA GLU A 25 3.19 10.04 -10.76
C GLU A 25 3.64 10.27 -12.20
N ARG A 26 3.41 9.29 -13.08
CA ARG A 26 3.72 9.43 -14.51
C ARG A 26 2.70 10.22 -15.28
N ARG A 27 1.49 10.38 -14.74
CA ARG A 27 0.42 11.12 -15.43
C ARG A 27 0.42 12.57 -15.02
N PRO A 28 0.69 13.50 -15.94
CA PRO A 28 0.74 14.92 -15.59
C PRO A 28 -0.65 15.52 -15.27
N SER A 29 -1.72 14.81 -15.60
CA SER A 29 -3.09 15.29 -15.38
C SER A 29 -3.67 14.90 -14.02
N ILE A 30 -2.95 14.10 -13.22
CA ILE A 30 -3.46 13.67 -11.92
C ILE A 30 -3.18 14.72 -10.85
N ASP A 31 -4.20 15.00 -10.05
CA ASP A 31 -4.13 15.94 -8.94
C ASP A 31 -3.14 15.43 -7.87
N GLY A 32 -2.34 16.35 -7.34
CA GLY A 32 -1.41 16.05 -6.27
C GLY A 32 -2.08 15.51 -5.01
N LEU A 33 -3.32 15.92 -4.74
CA LEU A 33 -4.10 15.40 -3.62
C LEU A 33 -4.40 13.91 -3.76
N GLU A 34 -4.69 13.48 -4.99
CA GLU A 34 -4.96 12.07 -5.25
C GLU A 34 -3.70 11.22 -5.04
N ILE A 35 -2.56 11.70 -5.52
CA ILE A 35 -1.27 11.03 -5.31
C ILE A 35 -0.95 10.94 -3.82
N ALA A 36 -1.15 12.03 -3.07
CA ALA A 36 -0.91 12.04 -1.64
C ALA A 36 -1.80 11.04 -0.90
N GLY A 37 -3.07 10.92 -1.31
CA GLY A 37 -3.99 9.93 -0.75
C GLY A 37 -3.53 8.49 -0.98
N LEU A 38 -3.07 8.19 -2.19
CA LEU A 38 -2.55 6.87 -2.53
C LEU A 38 -1.29 6.54 -1.73
N LYS A 39 -0.38 7.50 -1.61
CA LYS A 39 0.84 7.33 -0.80
C LYS A 39 0.52 7.08 0.67
N LYS A 40 -0.48 7.79 1.20
CA LYS A 40 -0.92 7.59 2.57
C LYS A 40 -1.48 6.19 2.80
N GLN A 41 -2.31 5.70 1.88
CA GLN A 41 -2.83 4.34 1.95
C GLN A 41 -1.73 3.30 1.90
N LYS A 42 -0.75 3.49 1.03
CA LYS A 42 0.41 2.62 0.93
C LYS A 42 1.19 2.58 2.25
N LEU A 43 1.38 3.73 2.87
CA LEU A 43 2.07 3.83 4.16
C LEU A 43 1.31 3.10 5.26
N LEU A 44 -0.01 3.27 5.31
CA LEU A 44 -0.85 2.58 6.29
C LEU A 44 -0.76 1.06 6.15
N LEU A 45 -0.78 0.55 4.93
CA LEU A 45 -0.61 -0.88 4.69
C LEU A 45 0.76 -1.37 5.14
N LYS A 46 1.80 -0.59 4.86
CA LYS A 46 3.15 -0.92 5.31
C LYS A 46 3.22 -1.01 6.83
N GLU A 47 2.59 -0.07 7.53
CA GLU A 47 2.53 -0.10 8.98
C GLU A 47 1.79 -1.33 9.50
N GLN A 48 0.68 -1.71 8.89
CA GLN A 48 -0.06 -2.90 9.26
C GLN A 48 0.79 -4.17 9.10
N ILE A 49 1.49 -4.27 7.98
CA ILE A 49 2.39 -5.40 7.74
C ILE A 49 3.49 -5.43 8.80
N ALA A 50 4.09 -4.29 9.09
CA ALA A 50 5.16 -4.20 10.09
C ALA A 50 4.65 -4.61 11.48
N ARG A 51 3.48 -4.18 11.88
CA ARG A 51 2.90 -4.56 13.18
C ARG A 51 2.67 -6.06 13.27
N LEU A 52 2.12 -6.67 12.23
CA LEU A 52 1.86 -8.10 12.22
C LEU A 52 3.15 -8.92 12.26
N THR A 53 4.18 -8.47 11.56
CA THR A 53 5.46 -9.16 11.57
C THR A 53 6.22 -8.98 12.89
N HIS A 54 6.04 -7.84 13.57
CA HIS A 54 6.66 -7.60 14.87
C HIS A 54 6.03 -8.40 16.00
N HIS A 55 4.75 -8.74 15.88
CA HIS A 55 4.04 -9.49 16.89
C HIS A 55 4.07 -11.00 16.68
N ALA A 56 4.65 -11.43 15.61
CA ALA A 56 4.74 -12.87 15.29
C ALA A 56 5.85 -13.61 16.03
#